data_b74101a29fe2fa5fe8a56d20233b5004
#
_entry.id   b74101a29fe2fa5fe8a56d20233b5004
#
_cell.length_a   1.000
_cell.length_b   1.000
_cell.length_c   1.000
_cell.angle_alpha   90.00
_cell.angle_beta   90.00
_cell.angle_gamma   90.00
#
_symmetry.space_group_name_H-M   'P 1'
#
loop_
_entity.id
_entity.type
_entity.pdbx_description
1 polymer ?
#
loop_
_entity_poly.entity_id
_entity_poly.type
_entity_poly.pdbx_seq_one_letter_code
_entity_poly.pdbx_strand_id
1 'polypeptide(L)'
;MFDKFPNSQVDRAPESISQSKEYYVRAFEGSADRASKRYPKLPYHHPGHMEDVMQAVGELVKLLPGDGYPRVITPWQKDLLALAAAWHDAGFDDKAARAYPTKEEYAIALMKEDLKSNEIDLTSSDIAFLDRAIRGTIMVPALQQRDTPEAKLLHHADMAYMTADWETFWRGAEAFHDEEHPDILGELPEV
;
A
#
# COMPACT_ATOMS: atom_id res chain seq x y z
N MET A 1 -37.54 13.01 5.39
CA MET A 1 -37.79 11.85 4.51
C MET A 1 -36.40 11.41 4.08
N PHE A 2 -35.80 10.45 4.82
CA PHE A 2 -34.45 10.02 4.53
C PHE A 2 -34.51 8.84 3.58
N ASP A 3 -34.00 9.02 2.36
CA ASP A 3 -33.90 7.97 1.37
C ASP A 3 -33.05 6.81 1.92
N LYS A 4 -33.65 5.63 1.90
CA LYS A 4 -32.95 4.36 2.24
C LYS A 4 -31.89 4.12 1.18
N PHE A 5 -30.62 4.21 1.59
CA PHE A 5 -29.53 3.65 0.78
C PHE A 5 -29.83 2.17 0.48
N PRO A 6 -29.65 1.74 -0.76
CA PRO A 6 -29.85 0.33 -1.10
C PRO A 6 -28.85 -0.50 -0.31
N ASN A 7 -29.36 -1.56 0.29
CA ASN A 7 -28.65 -2.56 1.06
C ASN A 7 -27.47 -3.08 0.22
N SER A 8 -26.27 -2.65 0.56
CA SER A 8 -25.04 -3.07 -0.10
C SER A 8 -24.89 -4.57 0.05
N GLN A 9 -24.52 -5.20 -1.04
CA GLN A 9 -24.18 -6.61 -1.18
C GLN A 9 -23.36 -7.07 0.02
N VAL A 10 -23.89 -8.05 0.73
CA VAL A 10 -23.20 -8.79 1.79
C VAL A 10 -21.92 -9.38 1.18
N ASP A 11 -20.78 -9.06 1.79
CA ASP A 11 -19.47 -9.64 1.48
C ASP A 11 -19.56 -11.15 1.41
N ARG A 12 -19.66 -11.71 0.22
CA ARG A 12 -19.43 -13.13 -0.04
C ARG A 12 -17.95 -13.28 -0.35
N ALA A 13 -17.28 -14.09 0.45
CA ALA A 13 -16.02 -14.69 0.05
C ALA A 13 -16.20 -15.34 -1.34
N PRO A 14 -15.18 -15.33 -2.21
CA PRO A 14 -15.30 -15.83 -3.57
C PRO A 14 -15.88 -17.23 -3.60
N GLU A 15 -17.01 -17.41 -4.30
CA GLU A 15 -17.77 -18.68 -4.38
C GLU A 15 -17.09 -19.74 -5.24
N SER A 16 -15.95 -19.47 -5.85
CA SER A 16 -15.21 -20.42 -6.68
C SER A 16 -13.90 -20.83 -6.03
N ILE A 17 -13.84 -22.02 -5.52
CA ILE A 17 -12.73 -22.70 -4.83
C ILE A 17 -12.65 -22.24 -3.37
N SER A 18 -13.06 -23.11 -2.45
CA SER A 18 -12.98 -22.91 -0.99
C SER A 18 -11.50 -22.92 -0.53
N GLN A 19 -10.78 -21.89 -0.88
CA GLN A 19 -9.48 -21.62 -0.30
C GLN A 19 -9.72 -21.10 1.11
N SER A 20 -9.13 -21.75 2.11
CA SER A 20 -9.31 -21.33 3.49
C SER A 20 -8.68 -19.97 3.74
N LYS A 21 -9.11 -19.28 4.82
CA LYS A 21 -8.48 -18.02 5.25
C LYS A 21 -6.97 -18.20 5.42
N GLU A 22 -6.53 -19.34 5.94
CA GLU A 22 -5.12 -19.66 6.10
C GLU A 22 -4.35 -19.75 4.77
N TYR A 23 -5.00 -20.17 3.68
CA TYR A 23 -4.38 -20.13 2.36
C TYR A 23 -4.04 -18.69 1.97
N TYR A 24 -5.00 -17.77 2.05
CA TYR A 24 -4.76 -16.37 1.67
C TYR A 24 -3.74 -15.68 2.57
N VAL A 25 -3.74 -15.94 3.87
CA VAL A 25 -2.71 -15.40 4.78
C VAL A 25 -1.32 -15.80 4.29
N ARG A 26 -1.06 -17.08 4.05
CA ARG A 26 0.24 -17.56 3.55
C ARG A 26 0.56 -17.05 2.15
N ALA A 27 -0.43 -16.98 1.28
CA ALA A 27 -0.26 -16.47 -0.08
C ALA A 27 0.15 -14.99 -0.08
N PHE A 28 -0.46 -14.17 0.78
CA PHE A 28 -0.15 -12.76 0.91
C PHE A 28 1.20 -12.53 1.60
N GLU A 29 1.54 -13.31 2.64
CA GLU A 29 2.89 -13.29 3.24
C GLU A 29 3.95 -13.62 2.19
N GLY A 30 3.77 -14.69 1.41
CA GLY A 30 4.68 -15.03 0.33
C GLY A 30 4.76 -13.99 -0.78
N SER A 31 3.64 -13.29 -1.08
CA SER A 31 3.61 -12.19 -2.04
C SER A 31 4.34 -10.96 -1.49
N ALA A 32 4.19 -10.62 -0.21
CA ALA A 32 4.93 -9.55 0.44
C ALA A 32 6.45 -9.82 0.46
N ASP A 33 6.86 -11.07 0.72
CA ASP A 33 8.28 -11.46 0.63
C ASP A 33 8.86 -11.27 -0.78
N ARG A 34 8.05 -11.50 -1.83
CA ARG A 34 8.47 -11.27 -3.21
C ARG A 34 8.48 -9.78 -3.55
N ALA A 35 7.53 -9.02 -3.04
CA ALA A 35 7.52 -7.55 -3.15
C ALA A 35 8.77 -6.94 -2.52
N SER A 36 9.13 -7.34 -1.30
CA SER A 36 10.34 -6.89 -0.59
C SER A 36 11.61 -7.01 -1.44
N LYS A 37 11.73 -8.07 -2.25
CA LYS A 37 12.88 -8.30 -3.16
C LYS A 37 12.88 -7.37 -4.38
N ARG A 38 11.78 -6.67 -4.64
CA ARG A 38 11.61 -5.68 -5.71
C ARG A 38 11.85 -4.25 -5.23
N TYR A 39 11.97 -4.06 -3.91
CA TYR A 39 12.32 -2.74 -3.37
C TYR A 39 13.78 -2.41 -3.65
N PRO A 40 14.08 -1.15 -3.98
CA PRO A 40 15.45 -0.68 -4.13
C PRO A 40 16.18 -0.68 -2.78
N LYS A 41 17.48 -0.39 -2.83
CA LYS A 41 18.31 -0.14 -1.64
C LYS A 41 18.59 1.36 -1.53
N LEU A 42 17.54 2.15 -1.58
CA LEU A 42 17.62 3.60 -1.46
C LEU A 42 17.47 4.03 0.01
N PRO A 43 17.88 5.24 0.39
CA PRO A 43 17.77 5.71 1.77
C PRO A 43 16.35 5.68 2.34
N TYR A 44 15.35 6.10 1.55
CA TYR A 44 13.94 6.12 1.95
C TYR A 44 13.16 4.92 1.39
N HIS A 45 13.19 4.69 0.08
CA HIS A 45 12.49 3.58 -0.56
C HIS A 45 13.31 2.28 -0.45
N HIS A 46 13.11 1.52 0.61
CA HIS A 46 13.78 0.25 0.90
C HIS A 46 12.81 -0.75 1.57
N PRO A 47 13.16 -2.04 1.71
CA PRO A 47 12.29 -3.04 2.33
C PRO A 47 11.78 -2.68 3.73
N GLY A 48 12.57 -1.97 4.55
CA GLY A 48 12.15 -1.50 5.87
C GLY A 48 11.02 -0.48 5.79
N HIS A 49 11.03 0.44 4.81
CA HIS A 49 9.90 1.35 4.57
C HIS A 49 8.61 0.57 4.26
N MET A 50 8.68 -0.47 3.42
CA MET A 50 7.55 -1.37 3.18
C MET A 50 6.97 -1.93 4.49
N GLU A 51 7.83 -2.44 5.38
CA GLU A 51 7.43 -3.01 6.67
C GLU A 51 6.77 -1.95 7.56
N ASP A 52 7.33 -0.74 7.61
CA ASP A 52 6.77 0.39 8.36
C ASP A 52 5.38 0.78 7.84
N VAL A 53 5.19 0.84 6.53
CA VAL A 53 3.88 1.14 5.92
C VAL A 53 2.86 0.04 6.19
N MET A 54 3.25 -1.23 6.10
CA MET A 54 2.38 -2.37 6.47
C MET A 54 1.95 -2.30 7.94
N GLN A 55 2.87 -1.96 8.85
CA GLN A 55 2.57 -1.76 10.26
C GLN A 55 1.60 -0.58 10.46
N ALA A 56 1.89 0.57 9.82
CA ALA A 56 1.05 1.76 9.90
C ALA A 56 -0.38 1.50 9.41
N VAL A 57 -0.57 0.74 8.33
CA VAL A 57 -1.89 0.26 7.88
C VAL A 57 -2.59 -0.49 9.00
N GLY A 58 -1.88 -1.42 9.67
CA GLY A 58 -2.41 -2.20 10.78
C GLY A 58 -2.91 -1.33 11.94
N GLU A 59 -2.18 -0.28 12.29
CA GLU A 59 -2.54 0.65 13.36
C GLU A 59 -3.70 1.57 12.93
N LEU A 60 -3.66 2.16 11.75
CA LEU A 60 -4.71 3.04 11.26
C LEU A 60 -6.06 2.34 11.17
N VAL A 61 -6.10 1.08 10.72
CA VAL A 61 -7.36 0.30 10.66
C VAL A 61 -7.96 0.07 12.05
N LYS A 62 -7.13 -0.06 13.12
CA LYS A 62 -7.62 -0.17 14.51
C LYS A 62 -8.29 1.12 15.00
N LEU A 63 -7.89 2.28 14.49
CA LEU A 63 -8.44 3.57 14.87
C LEU A 63 -9.77 3.89 14.16
N LEU A 64 -10.16 3.11 13.15
CA LEU A 64 -11.45 3.32 12.48
C LEU A 64 -12.61 3.00 13.44
N PRO A 65 -13.75 3.73 13.35
CA PRO A 65 -14.91 3.50 14.18
C PRO A 65 -15.34 2.03 14.18
N GLY A 66 -15.56 1.47 15.39
CA GLY A 66 -15.99 0.09 15.58
C GLY A 66 -17.50 -0.13 15.34
N ASP A 67 -18.07 -1.09 16.08
CA ASP A 67 -19.48 -1.47 15.94
C ASP A 67 -20.43 -0.28 16.17
N GLY A 68 -21.39 -0.12 15.24
CA GLY A 68 -22.37 0.97 15.24
C GLY A 68 -22.15 2.03 14.17
N TYR A 69 -20.98 2.06 13.55
CA TYR A 69 -20.72 2.84 12.34
C TYR A 69 -20.55 1.89 11.15
N PRO A 70 -20.93 2.30 9.92
CA PRO A 70 -20.62 1.48 8.75
C PRO A 70 -19.10 1.22 8.74
N ARG A 71 -18.71 -0.05 8.77
CA ARG A 71 -17.29 -0.42 8.69
C ARG A 71 -16.75 0.08 7.36
N VAL A 72 -15.79 0.97 7.45
CA VAL A 72 -15.14 1.54 6.26
C VAL A 72 -14.28 0.49 5.58
N ILE A 73 -13.67 -0.42 6.38
CA ILE A 73 -12.77 -1.48 5.92
C ILE A 73 -13.16 -2.79 6.60
N THR A 74 -13.44 -3.83 5.82
CA THR A 74 -13.72 -5.18 6.34
C THR A 74 -12.42 -5.89 6.73
N PRO A 75 -12.48 -7.00 7.52
CA PRO A 75 -11.29 -7.82 7.81
C PRO A 75 -10.57 -8.32 6.55
N TRP A 76 -11.31 -8.71 5.51
CA TRP A 76 -10.73 -9.10 4.22
C TRP A 76 -10.03 -7.93 3.53
N GLN A 77 -10.67 -6.78 3.49
CA GLN A 77 -10.08 -5.56 2.92
C GLN A 77 -8.84 -5.09 3.69
N LYS A 78 -8.76 -5.37 5.00
CA LYS A 78 -7.54 -5.12 5.77
C LYS A 78 -6.38 -5.97 5.26
N ASP A 79 -6.62 -7.26 4.98
CA ASP A 79 -5.59 -8.15 4.45
C ASP A 79 -5.16 -7.70 3.05
N LEU A 80 -6.11 -7.31 2.19
CA LEU A 80 -5.81 -6.69 0.89
C LEU A 80 -5.03 -5.37 1.03
N LEU A 81 -5.36 -4.54 2.00
CA LEU A 81 -4.66 -3.27 2.20
C LEU A 81 -3.21 -3.49 2.65
N ALA A 82 -2.95 -4.50 3.48
CA ALA A 82 -1.59 -4.91 3.83
C ALA A 82 -0.80 -5.41 2.61
N LEU A 83 -1.46 -6.16 1.71
CA LEU A 83 -0.86 -6.59 0.45
C LEU A 83 -0.56 -5.39 -0.47
N ALA A 84 -1.48 -4.41 -0.56
CA ALA A 84 -1.25 -3.18 -1.31
C ALA A 84 -0.06 -2.39 -0.74
N ALA A 85 0.05 -2.32 0.59
CA ALA A 85 1.19 -1.69 1.27
C ALA A 85 2.52 -2.40 0.95
N ALA A 86 2.51 -3.73 0.84
CA ALA A 86 3.73 -4.45 0.45
C ALA A 86 4.19 -4.14 -0.98
N TRP A 87 3.28 -3.79 -1.88
CA TRP A 87 3.60 -3.59 -3.30
C TRP A 87 3.73 -2.13 -3.73
N HIS A 88 3.32 -1.13 -2.94
CA HIS A 88 3.11 0.25 -3.39
C HIS A 88 4.32 0.90 -4.07
N ASP A 89 5.54 0.60 -3.61
CA ASP A 89 6.81 1.11 -4.16
C ASP A 89 7.71 0.00 -4.75
N ALA A 90 7.18 -1.20 -4.96
CA ALA A 90 7.95 -2.27 -5.58
C ALA A 90 8.42 -1.88 -6.98
N GLY A 91 9.72 -2.02 -7.27
CA GLY A 91 10.31 -1.65 -8.55
C GLY A 91 10.47 -0.14 -8.75
N PHE A 92 10.49 0.65 -7.67
CA PHE A 92 10.55 2.11 -7.69
C PHE A 92 11.69 2.67 -8.56
N ASP A 93 12.88 2.07 -8.55
CA ASP A 93 14.06 2.47 -9.32
C ASP A 93 14.27 1.65 -10.60
N ASP A 94 13.38 0.72 -10.93
CA ASP A 94 13.47 -0.10 -12.13
C ASP A 94 13.41 0.76 -13.39
N LYS A 95 14.31 0.49 -14.34
CA LYS A 95 14.28 1.16 -15.65
C LYS A 95 12.96 0.94 -16.39
N ALA A 96 12.30 -0.21 -16.18
CA ALA A 96 11.03 -0.55 -16.79
C ALA A 96 9.88 0.35 -16.29
N ALA A 97 9.98 0.91 -15.07
CA ALA A 97 9.00 1.85 -14.54
C ALA A 97 8.82 3.09 -15.43
N ARG A 98 9.85 3.48 -16.20
CA ARG A 98 9.80 4.62 -17.13
C ARG A 98 8.80 4.45 -18.29
N ALA A 99 8.33 3.23 -18.54
CA ALA A 99 7.30 2.94 -19.55
C ALA A 99 5.87 3.16 -19.02
N TYR A 100 5.71 3.45 -17.73
CA TYR A 100 4.43 3.64 -17.08
C TYR A 100 4.20 5.12 -16.73
N PRO A 101 2.93 5.55 -16.61
CA PRO A 101 2.60 6.95 -16.26
C PRO A 101 3.17 7.39 -14.91
N THR A 102 3.20 6.46 -13.93
CA THR A 102 3.79 6.66 -12.60
C THR A 102 4.47 5.37 -12.14
N LYS A 103 5.30 5.46 -11.09
CA LYS A 103 5.96 4.30 -10.49
C LYS A 103 4.95 3.36 -9.83
N GLU A 104 3.88 3.90 -9.27
CA GLU A 104 2.78 3.14 -8.67
C GLU A 104 2.00 2.31 -9.72
N GLU A 105 1.82 2.83 -10.93
CA GLU A 105 1.23 2.04 -12.03
C GLU A 105 2.13 0.85 -12.42
N TYR A 106 3.44 1.00 -12.34
CA TYR A 106 4.37 -0.09 -12.53
C TYR A 106 4.30 -1.10 -11.36
N ALA A 107 4.27 -0.63 -10.12
CA ALA A 107 4.09 -1.47 -8.94
C ALA A 107 2.79 -2.30 -9.00
N ILE A 108 1.68 -1.70 -9.45
CA ILE A 108 0.42 -2.40 -9.72
C ILE A 108 0.61 -3.51 -10.76
N ALA A 109 1.35 -3.24 -11.83
CA ALA A 109 1.60 -4.25 -12.86
C ALA A 109 2.42 -5.41 -12.32
N LEU A 110 3.48 -5.15 -11.53
CA LEU A 110 4.29 -6.16 -10.86
C LEU A 110 3.46 -7.00 -9.89
N MET A 111 2.62 -6.38 -9.08
CA MET A 111 1.72 -7.08 -8.16
C MET A 111 0.78 -8.02 -8.91
N LYS A 112 0.13 -7.56 -9.98
CA LYS A 112 -0.78 -8.38 -10.78
C LYS A 112 -0.07 -9.56 -11.45
N GLU A 113 1.15 -9.36 -11.92
CA GLU A 113 1.99 -10.42 -12.47
C GLU A 113 2.32 -11.46 -11.39
N ASP A 114 2.68 -11.01 -10.17
CA ASP A 114 2.97 -11.89 -9.03
C ASP A 114 1.76 -12.73 -8.64
N LEU A 115 0.59 -12.11 -8.47
CA LEU A 115 -0.65 -12.78 -8.12
C LEU A 115 -1.00 -13.86 -9.15
N LYS A 116 -0.90 -13.52 -10.44
CA LYS A 116 -1.17 -14.44 -11.54
C LYS A 116 -0.16 -15.60 -11.58
N SER A 117 1.13 -15.30 -11.45
CA SER A 117 2.20 -16.29 -11.55
C SER A 117 2.23 -17.29 -10.38
N ASN A 118 1.66 -16.89 -9.24
CA ASN A 118 1.56 -17.73 -8.04
C ASN A 118 0.13 -18.26 -7.81
N GLU A 119 -0.75 -18.16 -8.82
CA GLU A 119 -2.12 -18.70 -8.78
C GLU A 119 -2.93 -18.20 -7.57
N ILE A 120 -2.68 -16.93 -7.16
CA ILE A 120 -3.44 -16.28 -6.09
C ILE A 120 -4.70 -15.68 -6.72
N ASP A 121 -5.82 -16.42 -6.60
CA ASP A 121 -7.08 -16.07 -7.23
C ASP A 121 -7.84 -15.03 -6.40
N LEU A 122 -7.93 -13.81 -6.92
CA LEU A 122 -8.67 -12.69 -6.35
C LEU A 122 -9.79 -12.27 -7.30
N THR A 123 -10.90 -11.81 -6.74
CA THR A 123 -12.00 -11.27 -7.56
C THR A 123 -11.59 -9.98 -8.27
N SER A 124 -12.29 -9.63 -9.33
CA SER A 124 -12.09 -8.32 -10.00
C SER A 124 -12.31 -7.15 -9.05
N SER A 125 -13.18 -7.30 -8.05
CA SER A 125 -13.42 -6.30 -7.00
C SER A 125 -12.22 -6.14 -6.08
N ASP A 126 -11.57 -7.24 -5.69
CA ASP A 126 -10.36 -7.23 -4.85
C ASP A 126 -9.18 -6.59 -5.60
N ILE A 127 -8.99 -6.96 -6.86
CA ILE A 127 -7.97 -6.33 -7.71
C ILE A 127 -8.21 -4.83 -7.86
N ALA A 128 -9.47 -4.42 -8.09
CA ALA A 128 -9.82 -2.99 -8.18
C ALA A 128 -9.58 -2.25 -6.85
N PHE A 129 -9.79 -2.92 -5.71
CA PHE A 129 -9.46 -2.37 -4.38
C PHE A 129 -7.96 -2.15 -4.21
N LEU A 130 -7.13 -3.15 -4.55
CA LEU A 130 -5.67 -3.05 -4.52
C LEU A 130 -5.16 -1.92 -5.42
N ASP A 131 -5.67 -1.84 -6.65
CA ASP A 131 -5.32 -0.79 -7.61
C ASP A 131 -5.60 0.61 -7.05
N ARG A 132 -6.79 0.83 -6.47
CA ARG A 132 -7.15 2.14 -5.88
C ARG A 132 -6.30 2.46 -4.66
N ALA A 133 -6.01 1.47 -3.81
CA ALA A 133 -5.16 1.67 -2.65
C ALA A 133 -3.77 2.17 -3.07
N ILE A 134 -3.11 1.47 -4.00
CA ILE A 134 -1.76 1.85 -4.48
C ILE A 134 -1.77 3.20 -5.19
N ARG A 135 -2.78 3.49 -6.06
CA ARG A 135 -2.90 4.82 -6.69
C ARG A 135 -3.08 5.95 -5.69
N GLY A 136 -3.57 5.65 -4.48
CA GLY A 136 -3.66 6.64 -3.40
C GLY A 136 -2.32 7.23 -3.00
N THR A 137 -1.20 6.51 -3.16
CA THR A 137 0.15 6.97 -2.82
C THR A 137 0.78 7.87 -3.90
N ILE A 138 0.19 7.97 -5.11
CA ILE A 138 0.69 8.86 -6.17
C ILE A 138 0.83 10.29 -5.66
N MET A 139 2.05 10.83 -5.70
CA MET A 139 2.36 12.18 -5.23
C MET A 139 2.20 13.25 -6.31
N VAL A 140 2.11 12.89 -7.59
CA VAL A 140 1.90 13.83 -8.70
C VAL A 140 0.50 14.45 -8.62
N PRO A 141 0.35 15.77 -8.34
CA PRO A 141 -0.96 16.38 -8.03
C PRO A 141 -2.04 16.15 -9.08
N ALA A 142 -1.68 16.19 -10.37
CA ALA A 142 -2.63 16.00 -11.47
C ALA A 142 -3.12 14.54 -11.61
N LEU A 143 -2.46 13.58 -10.98
CA LEU A 143 -2.73 12.14 -11.08
C LEU A 143 -3.21 11.54 -9.76
N GLN A 144 -3.32 12.33 -8.68
CA GLN A 144 -3.75 11.85 -7.37
C GLN A 144 -5.18 11.30 -7.40
N GLN A 145 -5.36 10.11 -6.80
CA GLN A 145 -6.64 9.41 -6.70
C GLN A 145 -6.91 9.01 -5.23
N ARG A 146 -7.35 9.97 -4.41
CA ARG A 146 -7.57 9.81 -2.96
C ARG A 146 -9.03 10.01 -2.54
N ASP A 147 -9.96 9.59 -3.37
CA ASP A 147 -11.41 9.73 -3.14
C ASP A 147 -12.01 8.53 -2.38
N THR A 148 -11.31 7.41 -2.30
CA THR A 148 -11.78 6.19 -1.64
C THR A 148 -11.10 5.96 -0.27
N PRO A 149 -11.76 5.21 0.66
CA PRO A 149 -11.17 4.93 1.97
C PRO A 149 -9.83 4.22 1.92
N GLU A 150 -9.70 3.20 1.07
CA GLU A 150 -8.47 2.43 0.89
C GLU A 150 -7.31 3.28 0.37
N ALA A 151 -7.57 4.17 -0.59
CA ALA A 151 -6.58 5.09 -1.13
C ALA A 151 -6.08 6.08 -0.05
N LYS A 152 -7.01 6.64 0.76
CA LYS A 152 -6.66 7.52 1.87
C LYS A 152 -5.85 6.81 2.94
N LEU A 153 -6.26 5.59 3.31
CA LEU A 153 -5.59 4.81 4.35
C LEU A 153 -4.16 4.46 3.96
N LEU A 154 -3.96 3.98 2.73
CA LEU A 154 -2.61 3.64 2.29
C LEU A 154 -1.74 4.88 2.16
N HIS A 155 -2.27 5.99 1.62
CA HIS A 155 -1.53 7.25 1.60
C HIS A 155 -1.13 7.74 3.00
N HIS A 156 -2.05 7.68 3.97
CA HIS A 156 -1.72 8.09 5.34
C HIS A 156 -0.72 7.13 6.00
N ALA A 157 -0.75 5.85 5.68
CA ALA A 157 0.22 4.89 6.17
C ALA A 157 1.62 5.14 5.59
N ASP A 158 1.71 5.41 4.30
CA ASP A 158 2.94 5.76 3.59
C ASP A 158 3.58 7.05 4.17
N MET A 159 2.74 8.02 4.52
CA MET A 159 3.17 9.30 5.11
C MET A 159 3.20 9.28 6.65
N ALA A 160 3.11 8.11 7.30
CA ALA A 160 2.95 8.04 8.76
C ALA A 160 4.14 8.65 9.53
N TYR A 161 5.36 8.60 8.99
CA TYR A 161 6.53 9.21 9.59
C TYR A 161 6.37 10.74 9.81
N MET A 162 5.58 11.43 8.99
CA MET A 162 5.34 12.88 9.11
C MET A 162 4.55 13.25 10.37
N THR A 163 3.85 12.31 10.98
CA THR A 163 3.06 12.50 12.21
C THR A 163 3.61 11.75 13.41
N ALA A 164 4.78 11.12 13.25
CA ALA A 164 5.48 10.38 14.29
C ALA A 164 6.18 11.34 15.30
N ASP A 165 6.88 10.77 16.27
CA ASP A 165 7.77 11.56 17.13
C ASP A 165 8.88 12.24 16.30
N TRP A 166 9.51 13.25 16.92
CA TRP A 166 10.51 14.09 16.24
C TRP A 166 11.68 13.30 15.65
N GLU A 167 12.15 12.29 16.33
CA GLU A 167 13.28 11.47 15.87
C GLU A 167 12.90 10.65 14.63
N THR A 168 11.73 10.02 14.64
CA THR A 168 11.21 9.24 13.51
C THR A 168 10.91 10.15 12.32
N PHE A 169 10.28 11.32 12.56
CA PHE A 169 10.06 12.32 11.52
C PHE A 169 11.36 12.74 10.87
N TRP A 170 12.37 13.11 11.68
CA TRP A 170 13.63 13.62 11.17
C TRP A 170 14.40 12.59 10.35
N ARG A 171 14.47 11.33 10.83
CA ARG A 171 15.09 10.24 10.08
C ARG A 171 14.42 10.01 8.72
N GLY A 172 13.10 10.02 8.66
CA GLY A 172 12.36 9.87 7.41
C GLY A 172 12.60 11.02 6.43
N ALA A 173 12.58 12.26 6.95
CA ALA A 173 12.84 13.45 6.14
C ALA A 173 14.28 13.50 5.62
N GLU A 174 15.27 13.13 6.43
CA GLU A 174 16.67 13.04 6.06
C GLU A 174 16.91 11.96 5.00
N ALA A 175 16.35 10.76 5.21
CA ALA A 175 16.44 9.67 4.25
C ALA A 175 15.82 10.03 2.89
N PHE A 176 14.65 10.70 2.90
CA PHE A 176 14.00 11.17 1.68
C PHE A 176 14.83 12.27 0.98
N HIS A 177 15.38 13.21 1.76
CA HIS A 177 16.27 14.25 1.24
C HIS A 177 17.52 13.65 0.57
N ASP A 178 18.16 12.69 1.23
CA ASP A 178 19.37 12.03 0.72
C ASP A 178 19.11 11.26 -0.57
N GLU A 179 17.92 10.68 -0.70
CA GLU A 179 17.52 9.99 -1.92
C GLU A 179 17.27 10.96 -3.09
N GLU A 180 16.61 12.09 -2.84
CA GLU A 180 16.29 13.09 -3.86
C GLU A 180 17.54 13.93 -4.26
N HIS A 181 18.55 14.01 -3.39
CA HIS A 181 19.73 14.84 -3.56
C HIS A 181 21.04 14.06 -3.34
N PRO A 182 21.29 12.98 -4.08
CA PRO A 182 22.48 12.13 -3.87
C PRO A 182 23.81 12.87 -4.08
N ASP A 183 23.80 13.98 -4.82
CA ASP A 183 25.00 14.77 -5.11
C ASP A 183 25.39 15.70 -3.95
N ILE A 184 24.54 15.88 -2.95
CA ILE A 184 24.78 16.75 -1.78
C ILE A 184 25.22 15.95 -0.54
N LEU A 185 25.23 14.62 -0.64
CA LEU A 185 25.69 13.72 0.42
C LEU A 185 27.11 14.07 0.84
N GLY A 186 27.29 14.65 2.01
CA GLY A 186 28.57 15.05 2.60
C GLY A 186 28.80 16.55 2.75
N GLU A 187 27.90 17.40 2.29
CA GLU A 187 28.01 18.86 2.44
C GLU A 187 27.19 19.44 3.62
N LEU A 188 26.41 18.61 4.32
CA LEU A 188 25.69 19.09 5.52
C LEU A 188 26.71 19.28 6.66
N PRO A 189 26.79 20.48 7.27
CA PRO A 189 27.66 20.70 8.41
C PRO A 189 27.22 19.80 9.58
N GLU A 190 28.20 19.13 10.20
CA GLU A 190 27.97 18.45 11.47
C GLU A 190 27.37 19.46 12.47
N VAL A 191 26.15 19.22 12.95
CA VAL A 191 25.44 20.05 13.92
C VAL A 191 25.80 19.63 15.32
#